data_3af73ee97a3a8260a291999004e3e03e
#
_entry.id   3af73ee97a3a8260a291999004e3e03e
#
_cell.length_a   1.000
_cell.length_b   1.000
_cell.length_c   1.000
_cell.angle_alpha   90.00
_cell.angle_beta   90.00
_cell.angle_gamma   90.00
#
_symmetry.space_group_name_H-M   'P 1'
#
loop_
_entity.id
_entity.type
_entity.pdbx_description
1 polymer ?
#
loop_
_entity_poly.entity_id
_entity_poly.type
_entity_poly.pdbx_seq_one_letter_code
_entity_poly.pdbx_strand_id
1 'polypeptide(L)'
;MRSKWHGQRCPLCGSGTQRDGAKTVAHDYKGYAHSSSIRGSFCDQCGDGFPEFDATQENDWLAFRDWVDAVEATELARIRKKLKLTQIEAAQLAGGGKNAFSRYERGQARPVAAVVNLFRLLDRHPALLGELQEGLGVRSCLLPFAGV
;
A
#
# COMPACT_ATOMS: atom_id res chain seq x y z
N MET A 1 29.20 2.93 -18.42
CA MET A 1 29.41 4.38 -18.54
C MET A 1 29.71 4.92 -17.15
N ARG A 2 30.72 5.81 -17.00
CA ARG A 2 30.99 6.41 -15.70
C ARG A 2 30.02 7.57 -15.47
N SER A 3 29.52 7.70 -14.24
CA SER A 3 28.72 8.85 -13.85
C SER A 3 29.53 10.15 -13.97
N LYS A 4 28.86 11.24 -14.28
CA LYS A 4 29.47 12.59 -14.29
C LYS A 4 30.04 13.01 -12.91
N TRP A 5 29.58 12.36 -11.85
CA TRP A 5 30.00 12.65 -10.48
C TRP A 5 31.21 11.81 -10.04
N HIS A 6 31.57 10.79 -10.79
CA HIS A 6 32.69 9.90 -10.44
C HIS A 6 34.01 10.68 -10.30
N GLY A 7 34.69 10.51 -9.17
CA GLY A 7 35.94 11.17 -8.86
C GLY A 7 35.82 12.61 -8.37
N GLN A 8 34.61 13.18 -8.32
CA GLN A 8 34.38 14.53 -7.79
C GLN A 8 34.36 14.54 -6.26
N ARG A 9 34.72 15.66 -5.68
CA ARG A 9 34.60 15.90 -4.24
C ARG A 9 33.13 15.89 -3.83
N CYS A 10 32.81 15.23 -2.72
CA CYS A 10 31.45 15.17 -2.22
C CYS A 10 30.95 16.57 -1.82
N PRO A 11 29.84 17.06 -2.40
CA PRO A 11 29.30 18.39 -2.07
C PRO A 11 28.62 18.44 -0.70
N LEU A 12 28.27 17.27 -0.13
CA LEU A 12 27.55 17.18 1.15
C LEU A 12 28.50 17.20 2.34
N CYS A 13 29.50 16.32 2.38
CA CYS A 13 30.46 16.29 3.48
C CYS A 13 31.74 17.09 3.22
N GLY A 14 32.01 17.46 1.97
CA GLY A 14 33.19 18.22 1.57
C GLY A 14 34.54 17.49 1.73
N SER A 15 34.54 16.24 2.22
CA SER A 15 35.75 15.49 2.56
C SER A 15 35.99 14.28 1.68
N GLY A 16 34.91 13.57 1.32
CA GLY A 16 34.98 12.34 0.54
C GLY A 16 34.96 12.56 -0.97
N THR A 17 35.14 11.48 -1.70
CA THR A 17 35.11 11.42 -3.17
C THR A 17 33.95 10.56 -3.63
N GLN A 18 33.23 11.02 -4.65
CA GLN A 18 32.14 10.29 -5.27
C GLN A 18 32.68 9.13 -6.10
N ARG A 19 32.16 7.92 -5.87
CA ARG A 19 32.53 6.70 -6.58
C ARG A 19 31.30 5.99 -7.11
N ASP A 20 31.38 5.54 -8.35
CA ASP A 20 30.32 4.73 -8.94
C ASP A 20 30.20 3.40 -8.21
N GLY A 21 28.97 3.03 -7.95
CA GLY A 21 28.64 1.81 -7.22
C GLY A 21 27.15 1.54 -7.18
N ALA A 22 26.78 0.57 -6.38
CA ALA A 22 25.38 0.27 -6.12
C ALA A 22 25.13 0.23 -4.61
N LYS A 23 23.95 0.67 -4.20
CA LYS A 23 23.46 0.58 -2.83
C LYS A 23 22.14 -0.17 -2.77
N THR A 24 22.00 -1.00 -1.75
CA THR A 24 20.71 -1.60 -1.42
C THR A 24 19.90 -0.59 -0.62
N VAL A 25 18.68 -0.30 -1.10
CA VAL A 25 17.73 0.56 -0.42
C VAL A 25 16.50 -0.26 -0.10
N ALA A 26 16.07 -0.21 1.15
CA ALA A 26 14.84 -0.83 1.60
C ALA A 26 13.68 0.14 1.42
N HIS A 27 12.58 -0.37 0.88
CA HIS A 27 11.32 0.34 0.71
C HIS A 27 10.24 -0.40 1.49
N ASP A 28 9.29 0.33 2.04
CA ASP A 28 8.09 -0.22 2.65
C ASP A 28 6.86 0.22 1.85
N TYR A 29 5.96 -0.73 1.59
CA TYR A 29 4.67 -0.46 1.00
C TYR A 29 3.59 -1.29 1.71
N LYS A 30 2.70 -0.64 2.42
CA LYS A 30 1.61 -1.27 3.18
C LYS A 30 2.08 -2.34 4.17
N GLY A 31 3.26 -2.15 4.78
CA GLY A 31 3.86 -3.08 5.73
C GLY A 31 4.64 -4.25 5.10
N TYR A 32 4.79 -4.25 3.77
CA TYR A 32 5.64 -5.20 3.05
C TYR A 32 6.97 -4.53 2.71
N ALA A 33 8.07 -5.16 3.11
CA ALA A 33 9.41 -4.67 2.81
C ALA A 33 9.92 -5.19 1.47
N HIS A 34 10.54 -4.32 0.70
CA HIS A 34 11.22 -4.64 -0.56
C HIS A 34 12.60 -3.99 -0.57
N SER A 35 13.60 -4.70 -1.05
CA SER A 35 14.95 -4.19 -1.18
C SER A 35 15.35 -4.16 -2.64
N SER A 36 15.69 -2.98 -3.14
CA SER A 36 16.20 -2.79 -4.49
C SER A 36 17.64 -2.31 -4.48
N SER A 37 18.39 -2.65 -5.53
CA SER A 37 19.76 -2.17 -5.74
C SER A 37 19.73 -0.96 -6.65
N ILE A 38 20.13 0.19 -6.12
CA ILE A 38 20.16 1.46 -6.85
C ILE A 38 21.60 1.77 -7.24
N ARG A 39 21.87 1.92 -8.54
CA ARG A 39 23.16 2.38 -9.04
C ARG A 39 23.28 3.89 -8.92
N GLY A 40 24.53 4.38 -8.85
CA GLY A 40 24.81 5.81 -8.78
C GLY A 40 26.26 6.07 -8.41
N SER A 41 26.54 7.33 -8.10
CA SER A 41 27.81 7.75 -7.50
C SER A 41 27.61 8.09 -6.04
N PHE A 42 28.33 7.43 -5.16
CA PHE A 42 28.21 7.57 -3.70
C PHE A 42 29.53 7.96 -3.07
N CYS A 43 29.48 8.80 -2.06
CA CYS A 43 30.65 9.26 -1.33
C CYS A 43 31.26 8.13 -0.50
N ASP A 44 32.58 7.99 -0.58
CA ASP A 44 33.36 6.99 0.17
C ASP A 44 33.47 7.33 1.68
N GLN A 45 33.14 8.55 2.10
CA GLN A 45 33.18 8.99 3.50
C GLN A 45 31.79 9.00 4.15
N CYS A 46 30.85 9.77 3.62
CA CYS A 46 29.52 9.90 4.22
C CYS A 46 28.49 8.92 3.65
N GLY A 47 28.81 8.27 2.55
CA GLY A 47 27.93 7.32 1.91
C GLY A 47 26.76 7.94 1.13
N ASP A 48 26.60 9.24 1.16
CA ASP A 48 25.55 9.94 0.40
C ASP A 48 25.96 10.19 -1.04
N GLY A 49 25.04 10.51 -1.93
CA GLY A 49 25.38 10.69 -3.33
C GLY A 49 24.22 10.90 -4.27
N PHE A 50 24.48 10.58 -5.53
CA PHE A 50 23.58 10.83 -6.65
C PHE A 50 23.12 9.49 -7.25
N PRO A 51 21.95 9.00 -6.88
CA PRO A 51 21.36 7.80 -7.48
C PRO A 51 20.99 8.07 -8.95
N GLU A 52 21.18 7.05 -9.78
CA GLU A 52 20.72 7.04 -11.16
C GLU A 52 19.50 6.12 -11.23
N PHE A 53 18.34 6.72 -11.45
CA PHE A 53 17.10 5.96 -11.63
C PHE A 53 16.93 5.61 -13.10
N ASP A 54 16.70 4.34 -13.37
CA ASP A 54 16.42 3.81 -14.70
C ASP A 54 15.08 3.10 -14.76
N ALA A 55 14.61 2.79 -15.96
CA ALA A 55 13.35 2.11 -16.17
C ALA A 55 13.27 0.71 -15.50
N THR A 56 14.40 0.06 -15.27
CA THR A 56 14.45 -1.25 -14.61
C THR A 56 14.05 -1.12 -13.14
N GLN A 57 14.54 -0.10 -12.46
CA GLN A 57 14.23 0.17 -11.04
C GLN A 57 12.79 0.62 -10.87
N GLU A 58 12.28 1.44 -11.77
CA GLU A 58 10.87 1.83 -11.78
C GLU A 58 9.95 0.62 -11.98
N ASN A 59 10.28 -0.25 -12.94
CA ASN A 59 9.53 -1.46 -13.21
C ASN A 59 9.56 -2.44 -12.03
N ASP A 60 10.70 -2.61 -11.35
CA ASP A 60 10.83 -3.43 -10.15
C ASP A 60 9.92 -2.94 -9.03
N TRP A 61 9.92 -1.63 -8.79
CA TRP A 61 9.04 -1.01 -7.80
C TRP A 61 7.56 -1.16 -8.14
N LEU A 62 7.19 -0.96 -9.41
CA LEU A 62 5.81 -1.12 -9.86
C LEU A 62 5.36 -2.58 -9.73
N ALA A 63 6.18 -3.53 -10.12
CA ALA A 63 5.90 -4.96 -9.98
C ALA A 63 5.71 -5.37 -8.52
N PHE A 64 6.54 -4.85 -7.61
CA PHE A 64 6.38 -5.10 -6.18
C PHE A 64 5.06 -4.54 -5.65
N ARG A 65 4.69 -3.32 -6.02
CA ARG A 65 3.41 -2.72 -5.61
C ARG A 65 2.21 -3.51 -6.12
N ASP A 66 2.26 -3.91 -7.39
CA ASP A 66 1.19 -4.70 -8.00
C ASP A 66 1.04 -6.07 -7.33
N TRP A 67 2.16 -6.68 -6.94
CA TRP A 67 2.15 -7.91 -6.17
C TRP A 67 1.49 -7.72 -4.79
N VAL A 68 1.84 -6.67 -4.04
CA VAL A 68 1.24 -6.37 -2.73
C VAL A 68 -0.26 -6.11 -2.87
N ASP A 69 -0.67 -5.34 -3.87
CA ASP A 69 -2.09 -5.06 -4.13
C ASP A 69 -2.88 -6.34 -4.48
N ALA A 70 -2.27 -7.26 -5.23
CA ALA A 70 -2.87 -8.56 -5.54
C ALA A 70 -2.99 -9.46 -4.29
N VAL A 71 -2.02 -9.44 -3.40
CA VAL A 71 -2.06 -10.15 -2.11
C VAL A 71 -3.23 -9.63 -1.27
N GLU A 72 -3.39 -8.30 -1.15
CA GLU A 72 -4.51 -7.71 -0.40
C GLU A 72 -5.87 -8.05 -1.02
N ALA A 73 -5.99 -7.99 -2.34
CA ALA A 73 -7.22 -8.37 -3.04
C ALA A 73 -7.62 -9.83 -2.75
N THR A 74 -6.65 -10.73 -2.80
CA THR A 74 -6.83 -12.15 -2.49
C THR A 74 -7.22 -12.36 -1.02
N GLU A 75 -6.59 -11.63 -0.11
CA GLU A 75 -6.88 -11.68 1.33
C GLU A 75 -8.32 -11.24 1.59
N LEU A 76 -8.77 -10.12 1.02
CA LEU A 76 -10.13 -9.62 1.16
C LEU A 76 -11.17 -10.62 0.64
N ALA A 77 -10.92 -11.23 -0.52
CA ALA A 77 -11.80 -12.26 -1.08
C ALA A 77 -11.89 -13.48 -0.16
N ARG A 78 -10.78 -13.92 0.42
CA ARG A 78 -10.73 -15.01 1.39
C ARG A 78 -11.55 -14.70 2.64
N ILE A 79 -11.34 -13.50 3.23
CA ILE A 79 -12.03 -13.09 4.46
C ILE A 79 -13.53 -12.97 4.21
N ARG A 80 -13.94 -12.32 3.11
CA ARG A 80 -15.35 -12.22 2.72
C ARG A 80 -16.01 -13.60 2.63
N LYS A 81 -15.37 -14.54 1.96
CA LYS A 81 -15.89 -15.93 1.83
C LYS A 81 -15.97 -16.64 3.18
N LYS A 82 -14.96 -16.48 4.04
CA LYS A 82 -14.98 -17.03 5.41
C LYS A 82 -16.15 -16.48 6.22
N LEU A 83 -16.44 -15.19 6.08
CA LEU A 83 -17.59 -14.54 6.74
C LEU A 83 -18.93 -14.82 6.06
N LYS A 84 -18.95 -15.59 4.97
CA LYS A 84 -20.14 -15.94 4.18
C LYS A 84 -20.88 -14.71 3.62
N LEU A 85 -20.17 -13.64 3.35
CA LEU A 85 -20.71 -12.41 2.76
C LEU A 85 -20.68 -12.48 1.24
N THR A 86 -21.73 -11.98 0.61
CA THR A 86 -21.71 -11.62 -0.83
C THR A 86 -20.83 -10.38 -1.06
N GLN A 87 -20.42 -10.12 -2.29
CA GLN A 87 -19.65 -8.91 -2.63
C GLN A 87 -20.45 -7.63 -2.33
N ILE A 88 -21.77 -7.67 -2.49
CA ILE A 88 -22.66 -6.53 -2.20
C ILE A 88 -22.72 -6.26 -0.70
N GLU A 89 -22.94 -7.29 0.11
CA GLU A 89 -22.97 -7.16 1.58
C GLU A 89 -21.62 -6.66 2.12
N ALA A 90 -20.53 -7.18 1.62
CA ALA A 90 -19.19 -6.72 2.01
C ALA A 90 -18.96 -5.25 1.62
N ALA A 91 -19.43 -4.83 0.45
CA ALA A 91 -19.35 -3.43 0.02
C ALA A 91 -20.19 -2.51 0.92
N GLN A 92 -21.42 -2.92 1.28
CA GLN A 92 -22.28 -2.17 2.20
C GLN A 92 -21.63 -2.04 3.59
N LEU A 93 -21.08 -3.14 4.11
CA LEU A 93 -20.37 -3.16 5.39
C LEU A 93 -19.17 -2.19 5.41
N ALA A 94 -18.47 -2.09 4.29
CA ALA A 94 -17.35 -1.17 4.11
C ALA A 94 -17.76 0.29 3.82
N GLY A 95 -19.06 0.58 3.73
CA GLY A 95 -19.55 1.91 3.33
C GLY A 95 -19.31 2.27 1.87
N GLY A 96 -19.04 1.27 1.03
CA GLY A 96 -18.76 1.44 -0.39
C GLY A 96 -19.98 1.21 -1.29
N GLY A 97 -19.84 1.59 -2.58
CA GLY A 97 -20.84 1.28 -3.60
C GLY A 97 -20.94 -0.22 -3.88
N LYS A 98 -22.10 -0.70 -4.35
CA LYS A 98 -22.41 -2.13 -4.60
C LYS A 98 -21.36 -2.94 -5.37
N ASN A 99 -20.59 -2.28 -6.22
CA ASN A 99 -19.55 -2.91 -7.06
C ASN A 99 -18.13 -2.79 -6.46
N ALA A 100 -17.97 -2.20 -5.27
CA ALA A 100 -16.64 -1.93 -4.71
C ALA A 100 -15.83 -3.22 -4.51
N PHE A 101 -16.40 -4.22 -3.84
CA PHE A 101 -15.71 -5.49 -3.58
C PHE A 101 -15.42 -6.29 -4.85
N SER A 102 -16.35 -6.31 -5.79
CA SER A 102 -16.11 -6.93 -7.11
C SER A 102 -14.91 -6.31 -7.83
N ARG A 103 -14.73 -4.99 -7.73
CA ARG A 103 -13.59 -4.28 -8.32
C ARG A 103 -12.29 -4.53 -7.54
N TYR A 104 -12.35 -4.60 -6.20
CA TYR A 104 -11.18 -4.93 -5.37
C TYR A 104 -10.66 -6.33 -5.67
N GLU A 105 -11.55 -7.34 -5.67
CA GLU A 105 -11.18 -8.73 -5.90
C GLU A 105 -10.64 -8.99 -7.31
N ARG A 106 -11.00 -8.17 -8.29
CA ARG A 106 -10.49 -8.23 -9.67
C ARG A 106 -9.27 -7.34 -9.92
N GLY A 107 -8.77 -6.65 -8.89
CA GLY A 107 -7.64 -5.74 -9.03
C GLY A 107 -7.94 -4.46 -9.84
N GLN A 108 -9.22 -4.14 -10.07
CA GLN A 108 -9.66 -2.97 -10.83
C GLN A 108 -9.72 -1.69 -9.99
N ALA A 109 -9.68 -1.83 -8.68
CA ALA A 109 -9.61 -0.73 -7.72
C ALA A 109 -8.82 -1.18 -6.50
N ARG A 110 -8.16 -0.24 -5.85
CA ARG A 110 -7.44 -0.48 -4.61
C ARG A 110 -8.33 -0.16 -3.43
N PRO A 111 -8.49 -1.07 -2.45
CA PRO A 111 -9.22 -0.77 -1.24
C PRO A 111 -8.44 0.26 -0.41
N VAL A 112 -9.17 1.15 0.27
CA VAL A 112 -8.54 2.04 1.25
C VAL A 112 -8.14 1.25 2.50
N ALA A 113 -7.11 1.69 3.20
CA ALA A 113 -6.57 0.99 4.36
C ALA A 113 -7.63 0.69 5.44
N ALA A 114 -8.61 1.58 5.62
CA ALA A 114 -9.71 1.36 6.57
C ALA A 114 -10.54 0.11 6.25
N VAL A 115 -10.81 -0.15 4.96
CA VAL A 115 -11.53 -1.36 4.52
C VAL A 115 -10.70 -2.61 4.78
N VAL A 116 -9.42 -2.59 4.43
CA VAL A 116 -8.51 -3.71 4.67
C VAL A 116 -8.43 -4.02 6.17
N ASN A 117 -8.23 -3.00 6.99
CA ASN A 117 -8.12 -3.14 8.45
C ASN A 117 -9.43 -3.65 9.08
N LEU A 118 -10.60 -3.16 8.62
CA LEU A 118 -11.90 -3.65 9.06
C LEU A 118 -12.04 -5.15 8.80
N PHE A 119 -11.74 -5.60 7.58
CA PHE A 119 -11.87 -7.01 7.23
C PHE A 119 -10.85 -7.88 7.94
N ARG A 120 -9.62 -7.43 8.15
CA ARG A 120 -8.63 -8.11 8.99
C ARG A 120 -9.08 -8.22 10.44
N LEU A 121 -9.75 -7.21 10.98
CA LEU A 121 -10.32 -7.26 12.31
C LEU A 121 -11.44 -8.30 12.40
N LEU A 122 -12.35 -8.31 11.43
CA LEU A 122 -13.43 -9.30 11.35
C LEU A 122 -12.91 -10.74 11.13
N ASP A 123 -11.80 -10.92 10.44
CA ASP A 123 -11.17 -12.22 10.28
C ASP A 123 -10.71 -12.80 11.62
N ARG A 124 -10.19 -11.94 12.50
CA ARG A 124 -9.75 -12.30 13.86
C ARG A 124 -10.90 -12.39 14.85
N HIS A 125 -11.93 -11.59 14.67
CA HIS A 125 -13.08 -11.46 15.57
C HIS A 125 -14.41 -11.55 14.81
N PRO A 126 -14.77 -12.72 14.26
CA PRO A 126 -15.97 -12.87 13.43
C PRO A 126 -17.27 -12.53 14.16
N ALA A 127 -17.31 -12.62 15.48
CA ALA A 127 -18.48 -12.27 16.30
C ALA A 127 -18.91 -10.79 16.15
N LEU A 128 -17.96 -9.91 15.85
CA LEU A 128 -18.24 -8.48 15.64
C LEU A 128 -19.06 -8.19 14.37
N LEU A 129 -19.15 -9.17 13.46
CA LEU A 129 -19.93 -9.00 12.23
C LEU A 129 -21.42 -8.72 12.53
N GLY A 130 -22.01 -9.42 13.50
CA GLY A 130 -23.39 -9.19 13.92
C GLY A 130 -23.63 -7.77 14.42
N GLU A 131 -22.76 -7.27 15.29
CA GLU A 131 -22.84 -5.90 15.81
C GLU A 131 -22.75 -4.84 14.71
N LEU A 132 -21.87 -5.05 13.73
CA LEU A 132 -21.74 -4.15 12.59
C LEU A 132 -22.98 -4.16 11.70
N GLN A 133 -23.56 -5.32 11.45
CA GLN A 133 -24.80 -5.46 10.66
C GLN A 133 -26.00 -4.80 11.34
N GLU A 134 -26.13 -4.95 12.66
CA GLU A 134 -27.16 -4.27 13.46
C GLU A 134 -26.95 -2.75 13.46
N GLY A 135 -25.71 -2.28 13.55
CA GLY A 135 -25.37 -0.86 13.51
C GLY A 135 -25.61 -0.19 12.16
N LEU A 136 -25.61 -0.96 11.07
CA LEU A 136 -25.92 -0.51 9.70
C LEU A 136 -27.42 -0.57 9.38
N GLY A 137 -28.22 -1.23 10.22
CA GLY A 137 -29.68 -1.17 10.15
C GLY A 137 -30.15 0.29 10.18
N VAL A 138 -31.25 0.58 9.46
CA VAL A 138 -31.81 1.93 9.32
C VAL A 138 -31.94 2.56 10.72
N ARG A 139 -31.01 3.43 11.08
CA ARG A 139 -31.19 4.30 12.23
C ARG A 139 -32.35 5.20 11.90
N SER A 140 -33.52 4.86 12.41
CA SER A 140 -34.64 5.78 12.41
C SER A 140 -34.15 7.06 13.08
N CYS A 141 -33.97 8.11 12.31
CA CYS A 141 -33.59 9.40 12.82
C CYS A 141 -34.80 9.99 13.55
N LEU A 142 -34.92 9.66 14.83
CA LEU A 142 -35.96 10.23 15.74
C LEU A 142 -35.59 11.64 16.20
N LEU A 143 -34.76 12.35 15.46
CA LEU A 143 -34.65 13.78 15.66
C LEU A 143 -35.75 14.47 14.87
N PRO A 144 -36.69 15.16 15.54
CA PRO A 144 -37.62 15.99 14.82
C PRO A 144 -36.82 17.04 14.06
N PHE A 145 -36.93 17.01 12.74
CA PHE A 145 -36.51 18.13 11.93
C PHE A 145 -37.43 19.29 12.37
N ALA A 146 -36.90 20.13 13.26
CA ALA A 146 -37.57 21.37 13.60
C ALA A 146 -37.42 22.26 12.34
N GLY A 147 -38.42 22.17 11.47
CA GLY A 147 -38.58 23.08 10.36
C GLY A 147 -38.69 24.50 10.89
N VAL A 148 -37.89 25.40 10.36
CA VAL A 148 -38.07 26.83 10.39
C VAL A 148 -39.00 27.19 9.25
#